data_9ba3e1dd9bda86e3b8bf2e57bb4f9ccd
#
_entry.id   9ba3e1dd9bda86e3b8bf2e57bb4f9ccd
#
_cell.length_a   1.000
_cell.length_b   1.000
_cell.length_c   1.000
_cell.angle_alpha   90.00
_cell.angle_beta   90.00
_cell.angle_gamma   90.00
#
_symmetry.space_group_name_H-M   'P 1'
#
loop_
_entity.id
_entity.type
_entity.pdbx_description
1 polymer ?
#
loop_
_entity_poly.entity_id
_entity_poly.type
_entity_poly.pdbx_seq_one_letter_code
_entity_poly.pdbx_strand_id
1 'polypeptide(L)'
;MEDGSEKFVELKDYSVGFDRNTYYNFSVLNNAKNITVYVYNSTTSSLDDNYLYKSEKLPINQELDCLNLSLRNASLNTSWSQYRGNSGNFGPGGNHFEDGNAEKSTYSNKGIKADNNIEIKSGKIFIKSHDDAIHANGDEELENGEKGLGNITISGGELTLYSDDDAVHADYNLTISGGNINVTNSYEGFEANIITINGGTNQIVSSDDAINATYFKEEPMINFDGGITYLNAEGDGIDSNGSVSLTGGYVLEIGPSNGGNGVLDYDHNFVATGGYLLAIGASGMDQGISASGNAKSSTQKITTSSGQYLSLIVDNETIIEFKIPKNRLNYCVYSYVGNTATVNLNNEAITTIGENLYFVLEK
;
A
#
# COMPACT_ATOMS: atom_id res chain seq x y z
N MET A 1 -9.84 27.29 -24.03
CA MET A 1 -10.42 28.59 -24.40
C MET A 1 -11.61 28.32 -25.29
N GLU A 2 -12.69 29.07 -25.17
CA GLU A 2 -13.91 28.84 -25.95
C GLU A 2 -13.75 29.07 -27.47
N ASP A 3 -12.66 29.70 -27.88
CA ASP A 3 -12.31 29.97 -29.27
C ASP A 3 -11.50 28.87 -29.95
N GLY A 4 -11.23 27.76 -29.24
CA GLY A 4 -10.45 26.64 -29.76
C GLY A 4 -8.93 26.90 -29.79
N SER A 5 -8.46 28.00 -29.26
CA SER A 5 -7.03 28.25 -29.20
C SER A 5 -6.30 27.35 -28.20
N GLU A 6 -5.11 26.91 -28.57
CA GLU A 6 -4.21 26.18 -27.67
C GLU A 6 -3.32 27.19 -26.94
N LYS A 7 -3.20 27.05 -25.63
CA LYS A 7 -2.25 27.82 -24.83
C LYS A 7 -1.17 26.87 -24.34
N PHE A 8 0.04 27.10 -24.78
CA PHE A 8 1.21 26.39 -24.28
C PHE A 8 1.71 27.04 -22.99
N VAL A 9 1.97 26.23 -21.99
CA VAL A 9 2.68 26.63 -20.78
C VAL A 9 4.00 25.87 -20.81
N GLU A 10 5.09 26.59 -21.02
CA GLU A 10 6.41 26.01 -20.92
C GLU A 10 6.74 25.83 -19.43
N LEU A 11 6.90 24.60 -19.02
CA LEU A 11 7.39 24.26 -17.70
C LEU A 11 8.93 24.34 -17.77
N LYS A 12 9.50 25.47 -17.39
CA LYS A 12 10.95 25.68 -17.42
C LYS A 12 11.61 24.79 -16.38
N ASP A 13 12.61 24.08 -16.86
CA ASP A 13 13.44 23.18 -16.14
C ASP A 13 14.20 23.88 -15.01
N TYR A 14 13.98 23.43 -13.81
CA TYR A 14 14.91 23.66 -12.73
C TYR A 14 15.88 22.51 -12.77
N SER A 15 17.08 22.73 -13.30
CA SER A 15 18.20 21.82 -13.45
C SER A 15 18.18 20.62 -12.49
N VAL A 16 17.49 19.57 -12.85
CA VAL A 16 17.45 18.34 -12.10
C VAL A 16 18.33 17.35 -12.82
N GLY A 17 19.26 16.74 -12.11
CA GLY A 17 20.10 15.68 -12.67
C GLY A 17 19.25 14.61 -13.33
N PHE A 18 19.77 13.98 -14.38
CA PHE A 18 19.08 13.10 -15.33
C PHE A 18 18.37 11.88 -14.74
N ASP A 19 18.43 11.67 -13.44
CA ASP A 19 18.04 10.43 -12.77
C ASP A 19 16.80 10.53 -11.88
N ARG A 20 16.01 11.62 -11.98
CA ARG A 20 14.91 11.85 -11.04
C ARG A 20 13.59 12.13 -11.74
N ASN A 21 12.51 11.56 -11.21
CA ASN A 21 11.16 11.93 -11.57
C ASN A 21 10.95 13.40 -11.16
N THR A 22 10.57 14.23 -12.11
CA THR A 22 10.28 15.64 -11.85
C THR A 22 8.78 15.83 -11.89
N TYR A 23 8.22 16.35 -10.81
CA TYR A 23 6.82 16.70 -10.73
C TYR A 23 6.62 18.17 -11.06
N TYR A 24 5.63 18.44 -11.90
CA TYR A 24 5.27 19.79 -12.27
C TYR A 24 3.86 20.08 -11.79
N ASN A 25 3.74 21.04 -10.88
CA ASN A 25 2.45 21.61 -10.52
C ASN A 25 2.14 22.78 -11.46
N PHE A 26 0.98 22.73 -12.09
CA PHE A 26 0.54 23.84 -12.94
C PHE A 26 -0.96 24.07 -12.77
N SER A 27 -1.34 25.32 -12.83
CA SER A 27 -2.75 25.73 -12.79
C SER A 27 -3.31 25.77 -14.19
N VAL A 28 -4.45 25.14 -14.41
CA VAL A 28 -5.21 25.22 -15.67
C VAL A 28 -6.29 26.29 -15.56
N LEU A 29 -6.61 26.91 -16.69
CA LEU A 29 -7.73 27.84 -16.74
C LEU A 29 -9.04 27.11 -16.43
N ASN A 30 -9.92 27.72 -15.65
CA ASN A 30 -11.21 27.14 -15.22
C ASN A 30 -12.11 26.70 -16.39
N ASN A 31 -11.89 27.17 -17.60
CA ASN A 31 -12.64 26.82 -18.82
C ASN A 31 -11.89 25.87 -19.75
N ALA A 32 -10.72 25.36 -19.37
CA ALA A 32 -10.00 24.39 -20.17
C ALA A 32 -10.77 23.06 -20.20
N LYS A 33 -10.92 22.46 -21.39
CA LYS A 33 -11.66 21.19 -21.57
C LYS A 33 -10.76 19.98 -21.68
N ASN A 34 -9.53 20.21 -22.13
CA ASN A 34 -8.54 19.15 -22.33
C ASN A 34 -7.15 19.64 -22.03
N ILE A 35 -6.28 18.73 -21.59
CA ILE A 35 -4.84 18.93 -21.49
C ILE A 35 -4.14 17.92 -22.40
N THR A 36 -3.09 18.36 -23.07
CA THR A 36 -2.14 17.49 -23.76
C THR A 36 -0.75 17.82 -23.22
N VAL A 37 -0.02 16.78 -22.82
CA VAL A 37 1.34 16.94 -22.31
C VAL A 37 2.34 16.55 -23.38
N TYR A 38 3.31 17.39 -23.61
CA TYR A 38 4.44 17.14 -24.50
C TYR A 38 5.74 17.14 -23.71
N VAL A 39 6.59 16.17 -23.98
CA VAL A 39 7.94 16.12 -23.44
C VAL A 39 8.92 16.33 -24.59
N TYR A 40 9.76 17.35 -24.47
CA TYR A 40 10.79 17.68 -25.45
C TYR A 40 12.18 17.39 -24.92
N ASN A 41 13.12 17.15 -25.83
CA ASN A 41 14.53 17.12 -25.46
C ASN A 41 14.99 18.56 -25.15
N SER A 42 15.72 18.75 -24.05
CA SER A 42 16.22 20.05 -23.60
C SER A 42 17.09 20.81 -24.60
N THR A 43 17.53 20.16 -25.68
CA THR A 43 18.34 20.76 -26.74
C THR A 43 17.54 21.41 -27.87
N THR A 44 16.22 21.17 -27.92
CA THR A 44 15.35 21.77 -28.95
C THR A 44 14.39 22.77 -28.33
N SER A 45 14.57 24.04 -28.66
CA SER A 45 13.77 25.13 -28.10
C SER A 45 12.52 25.47 -28.91
N SER A 46 12.11 24.62 -29.86
CA SER A 46 10.93 24.85 -30.69
C SER A 46 9.83 23.82 -30.38
N LEU A 47 8.61 24.31 -30.22
CA LEU A 47 7.37 23.55 -30.17
C LEU A 47 7.02 23.01 -31.57
N ASP A 48 7.95 22.27 -32.18
CA ASP A 48 7.75 21.58 -33.43
C ASP A 48 7.31 20.10 -33.15
N ASP A 49 7.03 19.34 -34.20
CA ASP A 49 6.59 17.95 -34.09
C ASP A 49 7.68 16.97 -33.54
N ASN A 50 8.82 17.47 -33.07
CA ASN A 50 9.95 16.67 -32.56
C ASN A 50 9.87 16.47 -31.04
N TYR A 51 8.72 16.06 -30.53
CA TYR A 51 8.57 15.70 -29.13
C TYR A 51 9.02 14.25 -28.86
N LEU A 52 9.59 14.02 -27.69
CA LEU A 52 9.93 12.66 -27.22
C LEU A 52 8.68 11.88 -26.80
N TYR A 53 7.67 12.59 -26.33
CA TYR A 53 6.41 12.02 -25.90
C TYR A 53 5.27 13.01 -26.05
N LYS A 54 4.11 12.51 -26.39
CA LYS A 54 2.85 13.25 -26.42
C LYS A 54 1.78 12.41 -25.76
N SER A 55 1.09 12.95 -24.79
CA SER A 55 -0.06 12.28 -24.19
C SER A 55 -1.26 12.29 -25.15
N GLU A 56 -2.21 11.40 -24.95
CA GLU A 56 -3.54 11.58 -25.48
C GLU A 56 -4.17 12.86 -24.90
N LYS A 57 -5.24 13.37 -25.55
CA LYS A 57 -6.03 14.46 -24.97
C LYS A 57 -6.73 13.96 -23.71
N LEU A 58 -6.32 14.49 -22.59
CA LEU A 58 -6.91 14.16 -21.29
C LEU A 58 -8.06 15.16 -21.04
N PRO A 59 -9.34 14.70 -20.96
CA PRO A 59 -10.44 15.58 -20.67
C PRO A 59 -10.33 16.11 -19.23
N ILE A 60 -10.54 17.42 -19.07
CA ILE A 60 -10.65 18.03 -17.75
C ILE A 60 -12.14 18.07 -17.42
N ASN A 61 -12.56 17.23 -16.49
CA ASN A 61 -13.87 17.32 -15.88
C ASN A 61 -13.77 18.23 -14.66
N GLN A 62 -14.77 19.05 -14.40
CA GLN A 62 -14.78 19.96 -13.24
C GLN A 62 -14.74 19.27 -11.88
N GLU A 63 -14.85 17.94 -11.88
CA GLU A 63 -14.80 17.07 -10.69
C GLU A 63 -13.49 16.25 -10.60
N LEU A 64 -12.49 16.54 -11.45
CA LEU A 64 -11.19 15.86 -11.36
C LEU A 64 -10.36 16.50 -10.27
N ASP A 65 -10.27 15.82 -9.13
CA ASP A 65 -9.39 16.20 -8.04
C ASP A 65 -7.91 15.92 -8.34
N CYS A 66 -7.62 15.10 -9.35
CA CYS A 66 -6.25 14.89 -9.80
C CYS A 66 -6.13 14.47 -11.29
N LEU A 67 -5.02 14.82 -11.90
CA LEU A 67 -4.64 14.48 -13.25
C LEU A 67 -3.56 13.37 -13.22
N ASN A 68 -3.85 12.19 -13.76
CA ASN A 68 -2.86 11.14 -13.91
C ASN A 68 -1.86 11.47 -15.03
N LEU A 69 -0.64 11.77 -14.65
CA LEU A 69 0.45 12.00 -15.56
C LEU A 69 1.55 10.96 -15.29
N SER A 70 1.62 9.92 -16.12
CA SER A 70 2.73 8.97 -16.07
C SER A 70 3.77 9.32 -17.12
N LEU A 71 4.88 9.89 -16.70
CA LEU A 71 6.05 10.12 -17.55
C LEU A 71 7.06 8.99 -17.30
N ARG A 72 7.14 8.03 -18.23
CA ARG A 72 8.18 7.02 -18.19
C ARG A 72 9.43 7.54 -18.91
N ASN A 73 10.53 7.64 -18.18
CA ASN A 73 11.84 7.75 -18.81
C ASN A 73 12.39 6.34 -19.06
N ALA A 74 12.46 5.95 -20.33
CA ALA A 74 12.90 4.60 -20.73
C ALA A 74 14.40 4.34 -20.50
N SER A 75 15.19 5.31 -20.04
CA SER A 75 16.65 5.18 -19.86
C SER A 75 17.08 4.87 -18.42
N LEU A 76 16.16 4.69 -17.47
CA LEU A 76 16.46 4.42 -16.05
C LEU A 76 16.70 2.93 -15.78
N ASN A 77 17.52 2.26 -16.59
CA ASN A 77 18.05 0.94 -16.30
C ASN A 77 19.43 1.01 -15.62
N THR A 78 19.64 1.96 -14.74
CA THR A 78 20.88 2.01 -13.94
C THR A 78 20.56 1.69 -12.48
N SER A 79 20.85 0.44 -12.15
CA SER A 79 21.21 -0.11 -10.81
C SER A 79 20.93 0.80 -9.59
N TRP A 80 19.68 0.86 -9.15
CA TRP A 80 19.29 1.43 -7.87
C TRP A 80 19.76 0.60 -6.67
N SER A 81 20.33 -0.58 -6.92
CA SER A 81 20.99 -1.43 -5.91
C SER A 81 22.16 -0.75 -5.17
N GLN A 82 22.59 0.44 -5.60
CA GLN A 82 23.64 1.20 -4.89
C GLN A 82 23.13 2.10 -3.79
N TYR A 83 21.82 2.34 -3.67
CA TYR A 83 21.24 3.18 -2.61
C TYR A 83 20.69 2.37 -1.44
N ARG A 84 20.50 1.09 -1.55
CA ARG A 84 20.35 0.24 -0.38
C ARG A 84 21.73 0.09 0.21
N GLY A 85 22.00 0.81 1.29
CA GLY A 85 23.16 0.55 2.13
C GLY A 85 23.25 -0.94 2.36
N ASN A 86 24.45 -1.49 2.22
CA ASN A 86 24.76 -2.89 2.44
C ASN A 86 23.90 -3.43 3.57
N SER A 87 22.96 -4.30 3.26
CA SER A 87 22.15 -5.00 4.27
C SER A 87 23.09 -5.83 5.14
N GLY A 88 23.61 -5.18 6.17
CA GLY A 88 24.32 -5.84 7.23
C GLY A 88 23.31 -6.68 8.00
N ASN A 89 23.59 -7.97 8.09
CA ASN A 89 23.07 -8.97 9.00
C ASN A 89 22.08 -8.41 10.04
N PHE A 90 20.80 -8.55 9.79
CA PHE A 90 19.75 -8.30 10.76
C PHE A 90 19.72 -9.47 11.74
N GLY A 91 20.19 -9.22 12.96
CA GLY A 91 19.91 -10.08 14.11
C GLY A 91 18.56 -9.70 14.71
N PRO A 92 17.88 -10.61 15.44
CA PRO A 92 16.61 -10.34 16.09
C PRO A 92 16.79 -9.21 17.12
N GLY A 93 16.02 -8.13 16.98
CA GLY A 93 16.05 -6.96 17.89
C GLY A 93 16.70 -5.71 17.29
N GLY A 94 16.74 -5.58 15.97
CA GLY A 94 17.22 -4.36 15.31
C GLY A 94 16.24 -3.21 15.48
N ASN A 95 16.60 -2.24 16.35
CA ASN A 95 16.03 -0.90 16.27
C ASN A 95 16.14 -0.40 14.84
N HIS A 96 15.12 0.26 14.33
CA HIS A 96 15.19 1.10 13.15
C HIS A 96 16.40 2.04 13.30
N PHE A 97 17.54 1.66 12.76
CA PHE A 97 18.63 2.60 12.53
C PHE A 97 18.30 3.31 11.23
N GLU A 98 17.76 4.52 11.35
CA GLU A 98 17.99 5.50 10.30
C GLU A 98 19.48 5.43 9.99
N ASP A 99 19.83 5.03 8.78
CA ASP A 99 21.22 4.91 8.34
C ASP A 99 21.81 6.34 8.34
N GLY A 100 22.40 6.72 9.46
CA GLY A 100 22.87 8.08 9.76
C GLY A 100 24.00 8.57 8.86
N ASN A 101 24.31 7.86 7.76
CA ASN A 101 25.34 8.19 6.78
C ASN A 101 24.86 8.22 5.33
N ALA A 102 23.59 7.94 5.03
CA ALA A 102 23.05 8.29 3.73
C ALA A 102 22.89 9.81 3.68
N GLU A 103 23.56 10.50 2.74
CA GLU A 103 23.24 11.91 2.48
C GLU A 103 21.73 11.96 2.20
N LYS A 104 20.96 12.50 3.16
CA LYS A 104 19.53 12.72 3.00
C LYS A 104 19.33 13.42 1.67
N SER A 105 18.66 12.79 0.73
CA SER A 105 18.28 13.44 -0.53
C SER A 105 17.57 14.74 -0.15
N THR A 106 18.06 15.87 -0.65
CA THR A 106 17.45 17.19 -0.42
C THR A 106 16.11 17.33 -1.15
N TYR A 107 15.67 16.28 -1.84
CA TYR A 107 14.45 16.25 -2.64
C TYR A 107 13.60 15.05 -2.23
N SER A 108 12.33 15.29 -1.95
CA SER A 108 11.33 14.25 -1.81
C SER A 108 11.01 13.65 -3.19
N ASN A 109 11.16 12.35 -3.33
CA ASN A 109 10.80 11.60 -4.54
C ASN A 109 9.43 10.89 -4.38
N LYS A 110 8.61 11.38 -3.45
CA LYS A 110 7.28 10.85 -3.14
C LYS A 110 6.29 11.16 -4.27
N GLY A 111 5.32 10.28 -4.47
CA GLY A 111 4.31 10.45 -5.50
C GLY A 111 3.32 11.58 -5.18
N ILE A 112 2.69 11.51 -4.02
CA ILE A 112 1.85 12.56 -3.44
C ILE A 112 2.40 12.85 -2.05
N LYS A 113 2.70 14.12 -1.77
CA LYS A 113 3.18 14.55 -0.47
C LYS A 113 2.37 15.73 0.04
N ALA A 114 2.06 15.73 1.34
CA ALA A 114 1.53 16.88 2.06
C ALA A 114 2.22 17.04 3.41
N ASP A 115 2.31 18.28 3.88
CA ASP A 115 2.86 18.58 5.21
C ASP A 115 1.76 18.66 6.29
N ASN A 116 0.59 18.13 5.99
CA ASN A 116 -0.56 18.05 6.91
C ASN A 116 -1.43 16.84 6.59
N ASN A 117 -2.47 17.00 5.77
CA ASN A 117 -3.43 15.93 5.50
C ASN A 117 -3.55 15.65 4.01
N ILE A 118 -3.84 14.39 3.68
CA ILE A 118 -4.21 13.95 2.33
C ILE A 118 -5.60 13.33 2.40
N GLU A 119 -6.49 13.73 1.48
CA GLU A 119 -7.81 13.17 1.34
C GLU A 119 -8.04 12.71 -0.10
N ILE A 120 -8.33 11.42 -0.30
CA ILE A 120 -8.62 10.82 -1.60
C ILE A 120 -10.05 10.29 -1.59
N LYS A 121 -10.94 10.90 -2.40
CA LYS A 121 -12.36 10.56 -2.45
C LYS A 121 -12.77 9.75 -3.67
N SER A 122 -12.04 9.94 -4.78
CA SER A 122 -12.38 9.32 -6.05
C SER A 122 -11.24 9.47 -7.06
N GLY A 123 -11.42 8.95 -8.27
CA GLY A 123 -10.49 9.08 -9.39
C GLY A 123 -9.67 7.82 -9.63
N LYS A 124 -8.84 7.86 -10.68
CA LYS A 124 -7.86 6.83 -10.99
C LYS A 124 -6.47 7.39 -10.75
N ILE A 125 -5.75 6.79 -9.83
CA ILE A 125 -4.41 7.21 -9.44
C ILE A 125 -3.44 6.08 -9.74
N PHE A 126 -2.42 6.38 -10.54
CA PHE A 126 -1.30 5.49 -10.76
C PHE A 126 -0.02 6.20 -10.32
N ILE A 127 0.69 5.61 -9.36
CA ILE A 127 1.95 6.15 -8.86
C ILE A 127 3.04 5.10 -9.00
N LYS A 128 4.19 5.55 -9.49
CA LYS A 128 5.45 4.82 -9.39
C LYS A 128 6.51 5.78 -8.85
N SER A 129 6.96 5.53 -7.63
CA SER A 129 7.91 6.36 -6.87
C SER A 129 9.13 5.55 -6.44
N HIS A 130 10.20 6.25 -6.06
CA HIS A 130 11.40 5.69 -5.42
C HIS A 130 11.44 5.94 -3.92
N ASP A 131 10.56 6.71 -3.43
CA ASP A 131 10.22 7.01 -2.06
C ASP A 131 8.74 6.67 -1.92
N ASP A 132 8.05 7.06 -0.87
CA ASP A 132 6.65 6.70 -0.68
C ASP A 132 5.77 7.08 -1.87
N ALA A 133 4.78 6.24 -2.17
CA ALA A 133 3.83 6.62 -3.20
C ALA A 133 2.90 7.74 -2.71
N ILE A 134 2.43 7.67 -1.46
CA ILE A 134 1.59 8.70 -0.84
C ILE A 134 2.08 8.92 0.58
N HIS A 135 2.45 10.18 0.93
CA HIS A 135 2.95 10.51 2.26
C HIS A 135 2.34 11.79 2.82
N ALA A 136 1.83 11.74 4.04
CA ALA A 136 1.40 12.89 4.82
C ALA A 136 2.29 13.08 6.05
N ASN A 137 3.10 14.16 6.02
CA ASN A 137 3.97 14.50 7.16
C ASN A 137 3.15 15.07 8.33
N GLY A 138 3.50 14.67 9.53
CA GLY A 138 3.09 15.30 10.78
C GLY A 138 4.18 16.20 11.36
N ASP A 139 3.77 17.08 12.28
CA ASP A 139 4.63 18.01 13.00
C ASP A 139 5.45 19.02 12.17
N GLU A 140 5.24 19.06 10.86
CA GLU A 140 5.77 20.14 10.01
C GLU A 140 5.09 21.47 10.33
N GLU A 141 5.85 22.57 10.32
CA GLU A 141 5.31 23.90 10.58
C GLU A 141 4.57 24.42 9.34
N LEU A 142 3.28 24.68 9.50
CA LEU A 142 2.40 25.20 8.45
C LEU A 142 2.51 26.73 8.35
N GLU A 143 2.08 27.32 7.23
CA GLU A 143 2.10 28.78 7.00
C GLU A 143 1.37 29.58 8.08
N ASN A 144 0.39 28.99 8.74
CA ASN A 144 -0.36 29.62 9.85
C ASN A 144 0.32 29.46 11.22
N GLY A 145 1.49 28.83 11.29
CA GLY A 145 2.24 28.55 12.51
C GLY A 145 1.73 27.36 13.34
N GLU A 146 0.74 26.61 12.83
CA GLU A 146 0.30 25.35 13.44
C GLU A 146 1.20 24.19 12.99
N LYS A 147 1.05 23.06 13.64
CA LYS A 147 1.73 21.81 13.26
C LYS A 147 0.82 20.95 12.37
N GLY A 148 1.39 20.37 11.32
CA GLY A 148 0.74 19.39 10.48
C GLY A 148 0.29 18.17 11.28
N LEU A 149 -0.82 17.55 10.88
CA LEU A 149 -1.35 16.37 11.56
C LEU A 149 -0.78 15.06 11.02
N GLY A 150 -0.46 14.99 9.72
CA GLY A 150 0.07 13.79 9.12
C GLY A 150 -1.00 12.70 8.90
N ASN A 151 -2.22 13.10 8.52
CA ASN A 151 -3.30 12.13 8.30
C ASN A 151 -3.52 11.85 6.81
N ILE A 152 -3.85 10.59 6.50
CA ILE A 152 -4.32 10.19 5.18
C ILE A 152 -5.71 9.58 5.31
N THR A 153 -6.66 10.05 4.49
CA THR A 153 -8.00 9.47 4.40
C THR A 153 -8.28 9.08 2.96
N ILE A 154 -8.59 7.79 2.74
CA ILE A 154 -9.00 7.27 1.44
C ILE A 154 -10.43 6.75 1.56
N SER A 155 -11.37 7.43 0.92
CA SER A 155 -12.79 7.08 0.95
C SER A 155 -13.32 6.57 -0.39
N GLY A 156 -12.49 6.54 -1.43
CA GLY A 156 -12.86 6.04 -2.76
C GLY A 156 -11.72 6.17 -3.76
N GLY A 157 -11.97 5.77 -4.99
CA GLY A 157 -11.03 5.80 -6.10
C GLY A 157 -10.44 4.43 -6.45
N GLU A 158 -9.74 4.39 -7.58
CA GLU A 158 -8.95 3.24 -8.04
C GLU A 158 -7.47 3.65 -7.98
N LEU A 159 -6.74 3.12 -7.02
CA LEU A 159 -5.34 3.43 -6.80
C LEU A 159 -4.48 2.24 -7.22
N THR A 160 -3.46 2.48 -8.04
CA THR A 160 -2.41 1.50 -8.34
C THR A 160 -1.09 2.11 -7.95
N LEU A 161 -0.46 1.54 -6.94
CA LEU A 161 0.73 2.07 -6.30
C LEU A 161 1.91 1.11 -6.50
N TYR A 162 3.04 1.69 -6.85
CA TYR A 162 4.34 1.06 -6.86
C TYR A 162 5.33 2.03 -6.21
N SER A 163 6.00 1.60 -5.17
CA SER A 163 7.06 2.36 -4.50
C SER A 163 8.26 1.47 -4.23
N ASP A 164 9.43 2.08 -4.10
CA ASP A 164 10.63 1.39 -3.61
C ASP A 164 10.74 1.56 -2.07
N ASP A 165 9.94 2.45 -1.49
CA ASP A 165 9.68 2.65 -0.06
C ASP A 165 8.20 2.34 0.23
N ASP A 166 7.51 3.09 1.09
CA ASP A 166 6.15 2.75 1.50
C ASP A 166 5.10 3.12 0.44
N ALA A 167 4.07 2.29 0.33
CA ALA A 167 3.00 2.61 -0.59
C ALA A 167 2.11 3.74 -0.06
N VAL A 168 1.76 3.71 1.22
CA VAL A 168 0.99 4.76 1.89
C VAL A 168 1.54 4.97 3.29
N HIS A 169 2.17 6.11 3.50
CA HIS A 169 2.74 6.50 4.80
C HIS A 169 2.02 7.73 5.37
N ALA A 170 1.40 7.56 6.51
CA ALA A 170 0.83 8.66 7.28
C ALA A 170 1.54 8.74 8.63
N ASP A 171 2.22 9.86 8.93
CA ASP A 171 2.90 9.96 10.23
C ASP A 171 1.94 9.72 11.41
N TYR A 172 0.65 10.07 11.27
CA TYR A 172 -0.30 9.86 12.36
C TYR A 172 -1.42 8.88 12.03
N ASN A 173 -2.47 9.28 11.29
CA ASN A 173 -3.61 8.40 11.05
C ASN A 173 -3.74 8.05 9.57
N LEU A 174 -3.85 6.77 9.27
CA LEU A 174 -4.32 6.28 7.98
C LEU A 174 -5.73 5.71 8.14
N THR A 175 -6.71 6.29 7.45
CA THR A 175 -8.09 5.79 7.44
C THR A 175 -8.51 5.42 6.03
N ILE A 176 -8.91 4.16 5.84
CA ILE A 176 -9.41 3.65 4.56
C ILE A 176 -10.87 3.23 4.74
N SER A 177 -11.79 3.98 4.14
CA SER A 177 -13.23 3.72 4.22
C SER A 177 -13.86 3.29 2.90
N GLY A 178 -13.09 3.25 1.81
CA GLY A 178 -13.58 2.85 0.49
C GLY A 178 -12.46 2.89 -0.56
N GLY A 179 -12.83 2.58 -1.79
CA GLY A 179 -11.92 2.54 -2.94
C GLY A 179 -11.38 1.14 -3.22
N ASN A 180 -10.61 1.07 -4.29
CA ASN A 180 -9.86 -0.12 -4.69
C ASN A 180 -8.38 0.25 -4.73
N ILE A 181 -7.62 -0.22 -3.76
CA ILE A 181 -6.20 0.08 -3.59
C ILE A 181 -5.39 -1.16 -3.95
N ASN A 182 -4.57 -1.04 -4.97
CA ASN A 182 -3.69 -2.11 -5.44
C ASN A 182 -2.23 -1.65 -5.33
N VAL A 183 -1.57 -2.08 -4.27
CA VAL A 183 -0.12 -1.93 -4.09
C VAL A 183 0.56 -3.09 -4.78
N THR A 184 1.22 -2.81 -5.89
CA THR A 184 1.87 -3.83 -6.71
C THR A 184 3.32 -4.12 -6.31
N ASN A 185 3.91 -3.22 -5.54
CA ASN A 185 5.21 -3.33 -4.90
C ASN A 185 5.38 -2.21 -3.89
N SER A 186 6.00 -2.51 -2.76
CA SER A 186 6.45 -1.55 -1.76
C SER A 186 7.55 -2.17 -0.89
N TYR A 187 8.23 -1.34 -0.10
CA TYR A 187 8.99 -1.81 1.06
C TYR A 187 7.99 -2.17 2.14
N GLU A 188 7.31 -1.20 2.76
CA GLU A 188 6.10 -1.45 3.54
C GLU A 188 4.84 -1.07 2.77
N GLY A 189 3.74 -1.76 3.05
CA GLY A 189 2.49 -1.51 2.36
C GLY A 189 1.80 -0.25 2.87
N PHE A 190 1.28 -0.32 4.08
CA PHE A 190 0.67 0.79 4.80
C PHE A 190 1.40 1.02 6.11
N GLU A 191 1.93 2.21 6.29
CA GLU A 191 2.56 2.63 7.54
C GLU A 191 1.82 3.82 8.15
N ALA A 192 1.56 3.77 9.47
CA ALA A 192 1.06 4.90 10.25
C ALA A 192 1.17 4.64 11.75
N ASN A 193 0.93 5.67 12.58
CA ASN A 193 0.78 5.45 14.02
C ASN A 193 -0.55 4.73 14.32
N ILE A 194 -1.65 5.15 13.68
CA ILE A 194 -2.94 4.47 13.79
C ILE A 194 -3.46 4.16 12.38
N ILE A 195 -3.73 2.90 12.12
CA ILE A 195 -4.28 2.43 10.84
C ILE A 195 -5.70 1.92 11.09
N THR A 196 -6.67 2.46 10.34
CA THR A 196 -8.07 2.02 10.41
C THR A 196 -8.58 1.68 9.02
N ILE A 197 -8.91 0.42 8.80
CA ILE A 197 -9.51 -0.09 7.57
C ILE A 197 -10.95 -0.48 7.87
N ASN A 198 -11.90 0.37 7.47
CA ASN A 198 -13.32 0.13 7.67
C ASN A 198 -14.10 -0.07 6.36
N GLY A 199 -13.41 -0.13 5.22
CA GLY A 199 -14.01 -0.35 3.91
C GLY A 199 -13.00 -0.53 2.79
N GLY A 200 -13.51 -0.61 1.57
CA GLY A 200 -12.72 -0.76 0.35
C GLY A 200 -12.22 -2.18 0.08
N THR A 201 -11.47 -2.31 -1.00
CA THR A 201 -10.71 -3.51 -1.35
C THR A 201 -9.25 -3.13 -1.44
N ASN A 202 -8.44 -3.69 -0.56
CA ASN A 202 -7.03 -3.36 -0.41
C ASN A 202 -6.21 -4.60 -0.75
N GLN A 203 -5.33 -4.48 -1.71
CA GLN A 203 -4.41 -5.53 -2.13
C GLN A 203 -2.99 -5.01 -2.02
N ILE A 204 -2.17 -5.68 -1.21
CA ILE A 204 -0.85 -5.20 -0.85
C ILE A 204 0.19 -6.29 -1.11
N VAL A 205 1.25 -5.91 -1.84
CA VAL A 205 2.46 -6.71 -2.01
C VAL A 205 3.63 -5.88 -1.50
N SER A 206 4.32 -6.40 -0.48
CA SER A 206 5.45 -5.75 0.17
C SER A 206 6.68 -6.64 0.22
N SER A 207 7.85 -6.02 0.24
CA SER A 207 9.14 -6.69 0.41
C SER A 207 9.59 -6.75 1.88
N ASP A 208 8.95 -6.00 2.72
CA ASP A 208 8.98 -6.06 4.18
C ASP A 208 7.53 -6.16 4.67
N ASP A 209 7.08 -5.38 5.64
CA ASP A 209 5.78 -5.55 6.27
C ASP A 209 4.62 -5.09 5.37
N ALA A 210 3.50 -5.82 5.40
CA ALA A 210 2.37 -5.39 4.59
C ALA A 210 1.57 -4.27 5.26
N ILE A 211 1.42 -4.31 6.57
CA ILE A 211 0.82 -3.23 7.38
C ILE A 211 1.67 -3.06 8.63
N ASN A 212 2.18 -1.85 8.86
CA ASN A 212 3.03 -1.51 9.98
C ASN A 212 2.47 -0.33 10.78
N ALA A 213 2.22 -0.52 12.09
CA ALA A 213 1.83 0.55 12.99
C ALA A 213 2.95 0.91 13.95
N THR A 214 3.49 2.13 13.81
CA THR A 214 4.67 2.63 14.53
C THR A 214 4.34 3.79 15.46
N TYR A 215 5.21 4.07 16.43
CA TYR A 215 5.00 5.15 17.38
C TYR A 215 5.21 6.53 16.76
N PHE A 216 4.21 7.40 16.89
CA PHE A 216 4.33 8.82 16.60
C PHE A 216 3.79 9.70 17.75
N LYS A 217 2.48 9.67 17.98
CA LYS A 217 1.84 10.48 19.03
C LYS A 217 1.12 9.66 20.08
N GLU A 218 0.61 8.53 19.68
CA GLU A 218 -0.18 7.65 20.54
C GLU A 218 0.35 6.22 20.47
N GLU A 219 -0.21 5.35 21.27
CA GLU A 219 0.02 3.92 21.22
C GLU A 219 -0.36 3.38 19.82
N PRO A 220 0.53 2.69 19.13
CA PRO A 220 0.24 2.18 17.79
C PRO A 220 -0.97 1.25 17.76
N MET A 221 -1.78 1.36 16.71
CA MET A 221 -3.02 0.58 16.61
C MET A 221 -3.36 0.27 15.15
N ILE A 222 -3.69 -0.99 14.89
CA ILE A 222 -4.30 -1.41 13.64
C ILE A 222 -5.74 -1.84 13.89
N ASN A 223 -6.70 -1.25 13.17
CA ASN A 223 -8.11 -1.57 13.26
C ASN A 223 -8.62 -2.11 11.93
N PHE A 224 -9.08 -3.35 11.91
CA PHE A 224 -9.84 -3.94 10.82
C PHE A 224 -11.32 -3.94 11.21
N ASP A 225 -12.06 -2.94 10.72
CA ASP A 225 -13.47 -2.75 11.04
C ASP A 225 -14.38 -3.14 9.87
N GLY A 226 -13.83 -3.31 8.65
CA GLY A 226 -14.59 -3.66 7.45
C GLY A 226 -13.74 -3.77 6.20
N GLY A 227 -14.41 -3.95 5.06
CA GLY A 227 -13.76 -4.09 3.77
C GLY A 227 -13.07 -5.44 3.57
N ILE A 228 -12.22 -5.49 2.54
CA ILE A 228 -11.46 -6.66 2.15
C ILE A 228 -9.99 -6.26 2.06
N THR A 229 -9.13 -6.93 2.79
CA THR A 229 -7.70 -6.67 2.81
C THR A 229 -6.95 -7.95 2.50
N TYR A 230 -6.20 -7.93 1.39
CA TYR A 230 -5.30 -8.99 0.99
C TYR A 230 -3.85 -8.53 1.14
N LEU A 231 -3.05 -9.30 1.85
CA LEU A 231 -1.66 -9.03 2.19
C LEU A 231 -0.76 -10.13 1.63
N ASN A 232 0.35 -9.74 1.02
CA ASN A 232 1.42 -10.66 0.61
C ASN A 232 2.77 -10.02 0.94
N ALA A 233 3.30 -10.35 2.10
CA ALA A 233 4.51 -9.79 2.69
C ALA A 233 5.71 -10.75 2.62
N GLU A 234 6.91 -10.21 2.53
CA GLU A 234 8.15 -10.97 2.77
C GLU A 234 8.72 -10.68 4.17
N GLY A 235 8.31 -9.54 4.80
CA GLY A 235 8.42 -9.24 6.22
C GLY A 235 7.21 -9.75 7.01
N ASP A 236 6.82 -9.06 8.07
CA ASP A 236 5.64 -9.39 8.85
C ASP A 236 4.37 -9.03 8.06
N GLY A 237 3.35 -9.87 8.12
CA GLY A 237 2.12 -9.59 7.40
C GLY A 237 1.36 -8.43 8.02
N ILE A 238 1.23 -8.47 9.34
CA ILE A 238 0.64 -7.43 10.17
C ILE A 238 1.61 -7.17 11.32
N ASP A 239 2.28 -6.02 11.33
CA ASP A 239 3.15 -5.55 12.40
C ASP A 239 2.51 -4.38 13.15
N SER A 240 2.54 -4.41 14.48
CA SER A 240 2.11 -3.31 15.32
C SER A 240 2.98 -3.22 16.57
N ASN A 241 3.70 -2.11 16.72
CA ASN A 241 4.34 -1.81 17.99
C ASN A 241 3.35 -1.53 19.14
N GLY A 242 2.10 -1.92 18.95
CA GLY A 242 1.01 -1.75 19.92
C GLY A 242 0.00 -2.88 19.83
N SER A 243 -1.22 -2.57 19.45
CA SER A 243 -2.32 -3.53 19.41
C SER A 243 -2.98 -3.64 18.03
N VAL A 244 -3.66 -4.77 17.82
CA VAL A 244 -4.47 -5.02 16.63
C VAL A 244 -5.90 -5.38 17.04
N SER A 245 -6.90 -4.84 16.33
CA SER A 245 -8.32 -5.13 16.51
C SER A 245 -8.95 -5.61 15.21
N LEU A 246 -9.72 -6.68 15.27
CA LEU A 246 -10.56 -7.15 14.16
C LEU A 246 -12.01 -7.19 14.61
N THR A 247 -12.80 -6.23 14.15
CA THR A 247 -14.24 -6.13 14.48
C THR A 247 -15.13 -6.46 13.30
N GLY A 248 -14.60 -6.39 12.06
CA GLY A 248 -15.34 -6.65 10.83
C GLY A 248 -14.43 -6.87 9.63
N GLY A 249 -15.05 -7.13 8.47
CA GLY A 249 -14.36 -7.32 7.21
C GLY A 249 -13.67 -8.68 7.04
N TYR A 250 -12.81 -8.74 6.04
CA TYR A 250 -12.08 -9.95 5.63
C TYR A 250 -10.61 -9.62 5.46
N VAL A 251 -9.75 -10.34 6.17
CA VAL A 251 -8.30 -10.22 6.07
C VAL A 251 -7.73 -11.54 5.56
N LEU A 252 -7.06 -11.50 4.42
CA LEU A 252 -6.41 -12.60 3.77
C LEU A 252 -4.92 -12.31 3.73
N GLU A 253 -4.11 -13.17 4.31
CA GLU A 253 -2.70 -12.87 4.47
C GLU A 253 -1.81 -14.03 4.07
N ILE A 254 -0.81 -13.70 3.27
CA ILE A 254 0.32 -14.54 2.95
C ILE A 254 1.56 -13.86 3.50
N GLY A 255 2.00 -14.32 4.63
CA GLY A 255 3.17 -13.81 5.33
C GLY A 255 4.50 -14.36 4.78
N PRO A 256 5.59 -14.20 5.54
CA PRO A 256 6.94 -14.56 5.11
C PRO A 256 7.14 -16.06 4.86
N SER A 257 8.10 -16.37 4.02
CA SER A 257 8.55 -17.75 3.76
C SER A 257 9.78 -18.16 4.57
N ASN A 258 10.20 -17.33 5.52
CA ASN A 258 11.31 -17.55 6.44
C ASN A 258 10.83 -17.40 7.90
N GLY A 259 11.52 -18.00 8.85
CA GLY A 259 11.13 -17.99 10.26
C GLY A 259 11.70 -16.81 11.07
N GLY A 260 12.26 -15.79 10.40
CA GLY A 260 12.77 -14.59 11.06
C GLY A 260 11.71 -13.51 11.26
N ASN A 261 10.60 -13.62 10.52
CA ASN A 261 9.42 -12.77 10.59
C ASN A 261 8.18 -13.64 10.81
N GLY A 262 7.03 -13.05 11.16
CA GLY A 262 5.78 -13.73 11.45
C GLY A 262 4.65 -13.36 10.49
N VAL A 263 3.57 -14.10 10.48
CA VAL A 263 2.31 -13.63 9.88
C VAL A 263 1.74 -12.47 10.68
N LEU A 264 1.94 -12.50 11.99
CA LEU A 264 1.52 -11.48 12.93
C LEU A 264 2.73 -11.15 13.81
N ASP A 265 3.01 -9.87 13.98
CA ASP A 265 3.83 -9.33 15.05
C ASP A 265 3.10 -8.17 15.73
N TYR A 266 2.96 -8.23 17.05
CA TYR A 266 2.34 -7.16 17.83
C TYR A 266 2.88 -7.17 19.27
N ASP A 267 3.10 -5.97 19.80
CA ASP A 267 3.68 -5.83 21.12
C ASP A 267 2.70 -6.12 22.27
N HIS A 268 1.42 -5.78 22.10
CA HIS A 268 0.43 -5.89 23.17
C HIS A 268 -0.62 -6.96 22.94
N ASN A 269 -1.62 -6.71 22.09
CA ASN A 269 -2.75 -7.60 21.88
C ASN A 269 -3.24 -7.62 20.44
N PHE A 270 -3.60 -8.79 19.95
CA PHE A 270 -4.49 -8.90 18.81
C PHE A 270 -5.82 -9.49 19.30
N VAL A 271 -6.91 -8.70 19.20
CA VAL A 271 -8.24 -9.11 19.65
C VAL A 271 -9.23 -9.09 18.49
N ALA A 272 -9.83 -10.25 18.21
CA ALA A 272 -10.95 -10.37 17.29
C ALA A 272 -12.29 -10.40 18.06
N THR A 273 -13.24 -9.56 17.66
CA THR A 273 -14.62 -9.54 18.15
C THR A 273 -15.64 -9.81 17.06
N GLY A 274 -15.20 -9.72 15.79
CA GLY A 274 -15.97 -9.93 14.57
C GLY A 274 -15.04 -10.19 13.40
N GLY A 275 -15.55 -10.10 12.18
CA GLY A 275 -14.79 -10.28 10.95
C GLY A 275 -14.23 -11.68 10.72
N TYR A 276 -13.42 -11.82 9.67
CA TYR A 276 -12.77 -13.05 9.28
C TYR A 276 -11.32 -12.79 8.92
N LEU A 277 -10.42 -13.62 9.44
CA LEU A 277 -9.01 -13.59 9.08
C LEU A 277 -8.56 -15.02 8.73
N LEU A 278 -7.79 -15.13 7.65
CA LEU A 278 -7.03 -16.32 7.30
C LEU A 278 -5.63 -15.90 6.89
N ALA A 279 -4.66 -16.24 7.72
CA ALA A 279 -3.26 -15.90 7.55
C ALA A 279 -2.40 -17.14 7.52
N ILE A 280 -1.37 -17.16 6.66
CA ILE A 280 -0.41 -18.25 6.56
C ILE A 280 1.00 -17.74 6.28
N GLY A 281 1.98 -18.24 7.01
CA GLY A 281 3.40 -17.93 6.84
C GLY A 281 4.31 -19.04 7.32
N ALA A 282 5.61 -18.78 7.36
CA ALA A 282 6.57 -19.70 7.97
C ALA A 282 6.41 -19.67 9.49
N SER A 283 6.59 -20.82 10.14
CA SER A 283 6.71 -20.85 11.60
C SER A 283 8.09 -20.36 12.05
N GLY A 284 8.13 -19.68 13.19
CA GLY A 284 9.35 -19.13 13.79
C GLY A 284 9.01 -18.08 14.82
N MET A 285 8.30 -17.04 14.41
CA MET A 285 7.72 -16.01 15.27
C MET A 285 6.19 -16.21 15.36
N ASP A 286 5.79 -17.36 15.93
CA ASP A 286 4.40 -17.82 15.93
C ASP A 286 3.58 -17.01 16.96
N GLN A 287 2.77 -16.07 16.53
CA GLN A 287 1.78 -15.37 17.35
C GLN A 287 0.34 -15.81 16.97
N GLY A 288 -0.59 -15.75 17.88
CA GLY A 288 -2.00 -16.11 17.69
C GLY A 288 -2.91 -14.89 17.89
N ILE A 289 -4.22 -15.12 17.85
CA ILE A 289 -5.24 -14.06 18.03
C ILE A 289 -6.09 -14.44 19.24
N SER A 290 -6.34 -13.49 20.14
CA SER A 290 -7.36 -13.59 21.17
C SER A 290 -8.72 -13.28 20.58
N ALA A 291 -9.75 -14.08 20.89
CA ALA A 291 -11.10 -13.84 20.41
C ALA A 291 -12.08 -13.62 21.57
N SER A 292 -13.06 -12.76 21.35
CA SER A 292 -14.13 -12.51 22.34
C SER A 292 -15.46 -12.22 21.64
N GLY A 293 -16.56 -12.13 22.42
CA GLY A 293 -17.89 -11.95 21.88
C GLY A 293 -18.33 -13.15 21.03
N ASN A 294 -18.68 -12.91 19.76
CA ASN A 294 -19.10 -13.96 18.82
C ASN A 294 -17.96 -14.50 17.97
N ALA A 295 -16.79 -13.88 18.03
CA ALA A 295 -15.63 -14.34 17.30
C ALA A 295 -14.96 -15.53 17.99
N LYS A 296 -14.29 -16.32 17.20
CA LYS A 296 -13.43 -17.45 17.61
C LYS A 296 -12.13 -17.37 16.83
N SER A 297 -11.06 -17.88 17.40
CA SER A 297 -9.76 -17.95 16.76
C SER A 297 -9.07 -19.27 17.01
N SER A 298 -8.17 -19.63 16.12
CA SER A 298 -7.33 -20.81 16.28
C SER A 298 -6.06 -20.69 15.45
N THR A 299 -5.10 -21.55 15.76
CA THR A 299 -3.87 -21.71 14.98
C THR A 299 -3.73 -23.15 14.55
N GLN A 300 -3.08 -23.37 13.42
CA GLN A 300 -2.86 -24.72 12.88
C GLN A 300 -1.51 -24.80 12.18
N LYS A 301 -0.75 -25.87 12.48
CA LYS A 301 0.41 -26.22 11.65
C LYS A 301 -0.05 -27.02 10.45
N ILE A 302 0.34 -26.57 9.27
CA ILE A 302 -0.06 -27.13 7.98
C ILE A 302 1.14 -27.11 7.03
N THR A 303 1.29 -28.14 6.22
CA THR A 303 2.37 -28.16 5.22
C THR A 303 1.81 -27.76 3.86
N THR A 304 2.29 -26.67 3.32
CA THR A 304 1.82 -26.13 2.05
C THR A 304 2.86 -26.21 0.94
N SER A 305 2.38 -26.09 -0.28
CA SER A 305 3.19 -25.92 -1.49
C SER A 305 2.61 -24.80 -2.35
N SER A 306 3.47 -24.10 -3.06
CA SER A 306 3.04 -23.10 -4.05
C SER A 306 2.07 -23.72 -5.06
N GLY A 307 1.03 -22.99 -5.41
CA GLY A 307 -0.03 -23.41 -6.32
C GLY A 307 -1.23 -24.06 -5.65
N GLN A 308 -1.14 -24.44 -4.37
CA GLN A 308 -2.29 -24.92 -3.62
C GLN A 308 -3.22 -23.79 -3.21
N TYR A 309 -4.47 -24.14 -2.87
CA TYR A 309 -5.48 -23.20 -2.39
C TYR A 309 -5.73 -23.46 -0.91
N LEU A 310 -5.69 -22.39 -0.12
CA LEU A 310 -6.03 -22.39 1.29
C LEU A 310 -7.42 -21.80 1.46
N SER A 311 -8.30 -22.51 2.18
CA SER A 311 -9.68 -22.09 2.37
C SER A 311 -10.06 -22.09 3.84
N LEU A 312 -10.78 -21.07 4.29
CA LEU A 312 -11.49 -21.03 5.57
C LEU A 312 -12.97 -21.34 5.32
N ILE A 313 -13.43 -22.42 5.88
CA ILE A 313 -14.82 -22.89 5.79
C ILE A 313 -15.47 -22.72 7.16
N VAL A 314 -16.55 -21.94 7.24
CA VAL A 314 -17.30 -21.67 8.46
C VAL A 314 -18.74 -22.16 8.29
N ASP A 315 -19.22 -22.99 9.21
CA ASP A 315 -20.57 -23.55 9.19
C ASP A 315 -20.95 -24.20 7.83
N ASN A 316 -19.98 -24.86 7.16
CA ASN A 316 -20.01 -25.50 5.85
C ASN A 316 -20.03 -24.51 4.64
N GLU A 317 -19.83 -23.21 4.84
CA GLU A 317 -19.68 -22.25 3.76
C GLU A 317 -18.21 -21.82 3.64
N THR A 318 -17.69 -21.76 2.40
CA THR A 318 -16.35 -21.22 2.16
C THR A 318 -16.41 -19.69 2.27
N ILE A 319 -15.74 -19.15 3.27
CA ILE A 319 -15.73 -17.73 3.56
C ILE A 319 -14.54 -17.03 2.90
N ILE A 320 -13.37 -17.66 2.96
CA ILE A 320 -12.13 -17.17 2.35
C ILE A 320 -11.50 -18.33 1.58
N GLU A 321 -11.01 -18.04 0.39
CA GLU A 321 -10.13 -18.93 -0.35
C GLU A 321 -9.11 -18.12 -1.13
N PHE A 322 -7.84 -18.49 -1.09
CA PHE A 322 -6.80 -17.89 -1.91
C PHE A 322 -5.75 -18.93 -2.35
N LYS A 323 -5.08 -18.62 -3.46
CA LYS A 323 -3.97 -19.41 -3.98
C LYS A 323 -2.68 -19.05 -3.28
N ILE A 324 -1.95 -20.04 -2.81
CA ILE A 324 -0.64 -19.88 -2.18
C ILE A 324 0.42 -19.65 -3.26
N PRO A 325 1.09 -18.49 -3.31
CA PRO A 325 2.07 -18.19 -4.37
C PRO A 325 3.47 -18.71 -4.06
N LYS A 326 3.79 -18.98 -2.79
CA LYS A 326 5.14 -19.32 -2.33
C LYS A 326 5.17 -20.59 -1.49
N ASN A 327 6.35 -21.21 -1.35
CA ASN A 327 6.56 -22.41 -0.55
C ASN A 327 6.97 -22.06 0.89
N ARG A 328 7.06 -23.08 1.75
CA ARG A 328 7.51 -23.02 3.15
C ARG A 328 6.56 -22.32 4.11
N LEU A 329 5.33 -22.09 3.72
CA LEU A 329 4.32 -21.59 4.63
C LEU A 329 3.73 -22.80 5.41
N ASN A 330 3.83 -22.77 6.73
CA ASN A 330 3.47 -23.93 7.56
C ASN A 330 2.84 -23.55 8.91
N TYR A 331 2.61 -22.26 9.16
CA TYR A 331 1.89 -21.76 10.32
C TYR A 331 0.68 -20.95 9.87
N CYS A 332 -0.51 -21.41 10.22
CA CYS A 332 -1.77 -20.79 9.85
C CYS A 332 -2.47 -20.25 11.10
N VAL A 333 -2.93 -19.00 11.01
CA VAL A 333 -3.76 -18.33 12.02
C VAL A 333 -5.08 -17.97 11.39
N TYR A 334 -6.19 -18.17 12.09
CA TYR A 334 -7.49 -17.78 11.59
C TYR A 334 -8.43 -17.32 12.69
N SER A 335 -9.32 -16.40 12.33
CA SER A 335 -10.41 -15.91 13.16
C SER A 335 -11.71 -15.88 12.37
N TYR A 336 -12.83 -16.19 13.02
CA TYR A 336 -14.12 -16.32 12.36
C TYR A 336 -15.29 -16.06 13.31
N VAL A 337 -16.44 -15.74 12.72
CA VAL A 337 -17.74 -15.66 13.38
C VAL A 337 -18.59 -16.82 12.88
N GLY A 338 -18.99 -17.71 13.76
CA GLY A 338 -19.74 -18.94 13.42
C GLY A 338 -19.65 -19.99 14.51
N ASN A 339 -20.26 -21.14 14.25
CA ASN A 339 -20.26 -22.26 15.21
C ASN A 339 -19.01 -23.13 15.06
N THR A 340 -18.65 -23.45 13.83
CA THR A 340 -17.53 -24.33 13.47
C THR A 340 -16.71 -23.71 12.36
N ALA A 341 -15.40 -23.98 12.35
CA ALA A 341 -14.56 -23.65 11.22
C ALA A 341 -13.55 -24.77 10.95
N THR A 342 -13.19 -24.90 9.67
CA THR A 342 -12.09 -25.74 9.19
C THR A 342 -11.25 -24.97 8.19
N VAL A 343 -9.93 -25.20 8.25
CA VAL A 343 -9.01 -24.75 7.24
C VAL A 343 -8.63 -25.93 6.37
N ASN A 344 -8.87 -25.80 5.06
CA ASN A 344 -8.58 -26.84 4.08
C ASN A 344 -7.49 -26.38 3.11
N LEU A 345 -6.71 -27.35 2.66
CA LEU A 345 -5.68 -27.19 1.65
C LEU A 345 -6.02 -28.07 0.44
N ASN A 346 -6.18 -27.48 -0.73
CA ASN A 346 -6.59 -28.18 -1.94
C ASN A 346 -5.62 -27.88 -3.10
N ASN A 347 -5.56 -28.79 -4.07
CA ASN A 347 -4.79 -28.58 -5.29
C ASN A 347 -5.57 -27.80 -6.37
N GLU A 348 -6.87 -27.68 -6.19
CA GLU A 348 -7.79 -26.95 -7.08
C GLU A 348 -8.69 -26.06 -6.23
N ALA A 349 -9.14 -24.94 -6.80
CA ALA A 349 -10.11 -24.07 -6.15
C ALA A 349 -11.43 -24.82 -5.94
N ILE A 350 -12.02 -24.61 -4.77
CA ILE A 350 -13.33 -25.20 -4.42
C ILE A 350 -14.48 -24.21 -4.61
N THR A 351 -14.17 -22.91 -4.67
CA THR A 351 -15.15 -21.84 -4.89
C THR A 351 -15.28 -21.49 -6.37
N THR A 352 -16.52 -21.32 -6.82
CA THR A 352 -16.81 -20.69 -8.10
C THR A 352 -16.89 -19.18 -7.92
N ILE A 353 -16.23 -18.45 -8.80
CA ILE A 353 -16.26 -16.98 -8.83
C ILE A 353 -17.72 -16.51 -8.84
N GLY A 354 -18.15 -15.74 -7.84
CA GLY A 354 -19.46 -15.09 -7.88
C GLY A 354 -20.13 -14.80 -6.53
N GLU A 355 -19.86 -15.56 -5.50
CA GLU A 355 -20.54 -15.40 -4.20
C GLU A 355 -19.59 -15.32 -2.98
N ASN A 356 -18.34 -15.73 -3.13
CA ASN A 356 -17.34 -15.75 -2.05
C ASN A 356 -16.06 -15.06 -2.48
N LEU A 357 -15.30 -14.53 -1.50
CA LEU A 357 -14.04 -13.86 -1.70
C LEU A 357 -12.99 -14.80 -2.31
N TYR A 358 -12.74 -14.62 -3.59
CA TYR A 358 -11.75 -15.36 -4.34
C TYR A 358 -10.70 -14.40 -4.91
N PHE A 359 -9.48 -14.48 -4.40
CA PHE A 359 -8.37 -13.72 -4.92
C PHE A 359 -7.36 -14.62 -5.61
N VAL A 360 -7.24 -14.48 -6.92
CA VAL A 360 -6.12 -14.97 -7.70
C VAL A 360 -5.22 -13.77 -7.97
N LEU A 361 -4.05 -13.74 -7.35
CA LEU A 361 -2.97 -12.87 -7.81
C LEU A 361 -2.40 -13.49 -9.09
N GLU A 362 -2.81 -12.99 -10.24
CA GLU A 362 -2.04 -13.18 -11.46
C GLU A 362 -0.86 -12.19 -11.42
N LYS A 363 0.37 -12.73 -11.56
CA LYS A 363 1.61 -11.95 -11.64
C LYS A 363 1.66 -11.14 -12.92
#